data_cf4623465d1fd2dd7c4368f7951cdb65
#
_entry.id   cf4623465d1fd2dd7c4368f7951cdb65
#
_cell.length_a   1.000
_cell.length_b   1.000
_cell.length_c   1.000
_cell.angle_alpha   90.00
_cell.angle_beta   90.00
_cell.angle_gamma   90.00
#
_symmetry.space_group_name_H-M   'P 1'
#
loop_
_entity.id
_entity.type
_entity.pdbx_description
1 polymer ?
#
loop_
_entity_poly.entity_id
_entity_poly.type
_entity_poly.pdbx_seq_one_letter_code
_entity_poly.pdbx_strand_id
1 'polypeptide(L)'
;MSARTANKWTCDECGVSVSRVGGDQVELPKSWSSSPEGIFCLLCRRERAAQAALDAAPADCGLEDRAKLRRAALVEFEVRRRPNHGNGEIAKACRSSVAAVIAARKRLKLPAPN
;
A
#
# COMPACT_ATOMS: atom_id res chain seq x y z
N MET A 1 0.59 25.88 29.70
CA MET A 1 1.04 24.86 28.90
C MET A 1 0.47 24.92 27.47
N SER A 2 1.08 24.30 26.59
CA SER A 2 0.68 24.40 25.20
C SER A 2 -0.58 23.58 24.93
N ALA A 3 -1.58 24.21 24.33
CA ALA A 3 -2.76 23.51 23.90
C ALA A 3 -2.50 22.73 22.61
N ARG A 4 -1.38 22.98 22.01
CA ARG A 4 -1.08 22.44 20.71
C ARG A 4 0.11 21.49 20.78
N THR A 5 -0.12 20.27 20.36
CA THR A 5 0.93 19.26 20.30
C THR A 5 1.26 18.95 18.85
N ALA A 6 2.53 19.06 18.52
CA ALA A 6 2.98 18.66 17.19
C ALA A 6 3.26 17.16 17.22
N ASN A 7 2.48 16.41 16.45
CA ASN A 7 2.71 14.98 16.30
C ASN A 7 3.57 14.74 15.07
N LYS A 8 4.60 13.96 15.26
CA LYS A 8 5.52 13.63 14.19
C LYS A 8 5.69 12.12 14.13
N TRP A 9 5.53 11.59 12.94
CA TRP A 9 5.76 10.18 12.72
C TRP A 9 6.87 10.00 11.70
N THR A 10 7.72 9.04 11.94
CA THR A 10 8.86 8.75 11.06
C THR A 10 8.73 7.30 10.58
N CYS A 11 8.84 7.10 9.28
CA CYS A 11 8.84 5.76 8.72
C CYS A 11 10.08 5.01 9.20
N ASP A 12 9.87 3.84 9.78
CA ASP A 12 10.98 3.05 10.31
C ASP A 12 11.88 2.46 9.23
N GLU A 13 11.42 2.45 7.99
CA GLU A 13 12.20 1.88 6.90
C GLU A 13 12.95 2.93 6.08
N CYS A 14 12.28 3.96 5.60
CA CYS A 14 12.93 4.95 4.74
C CYS A 14 13.28 6.26 5.43
N GLY A 15 12.81 6.46 6.65
CA GLY A 15 13.15 7.65 7.42
C GLY A 15 12.34 8.90 7.10
N VAL A 16 11.41 8.82 6.14
CA VAL A 16 10.58 9.99 5.83
C VAL A 16 9.70 10.31 7.04
N SER A 17 9.50 11.59 7.29
CA SER A 17 8.69 12.03 8.42
C SER A 17 7.51 12.87 7.95
N VAL A 18 6.44 12.79 8.70
CA VAL A 18 5.28 13.64 8.50
C VAL A 18 4.90 14.24 9.85
N SER A 19 4.60 15.54 9.84
CA SER A 19 4.19 16.24 11.06
C SER A 19 2.80 16.79 10.86
N ARG A 20 2.00 16.70 11.90
CA ARG A 20 0.66 17.29 11.92
C ARG A 20 0.52 18.08 13.21
N VAL A 21 -0.07 19.26 13.07
CA VAL A 21 -0.34 20.11 14.21
C VAL A 21 -1.85 20.24 14.33
N GLY A 22 -2.35 20.04 15.53
CA GLY A 22 -3.78 20.13 15.75
C GLY A 22 -4.16 19.89 17.19
N GLY A 23 -5.42 19.65 17.40
CA GLY A 23 -5.94 19.36 18.72
C GLY A 23 -5.85 17.90 19.07
N ASP A 24 -6.84 17.43 19.81
CA ASP A 24 -6.83 16.08 20.37
C ASP A 24 -7.02 14.97 19.36
N GLN A 25 -7.39 15.31 18.14
CA GLN A 25 -7.76 14.32 17.11
C GLN A 25 -6.70 14.10 16.06
N VAL A 26 -5.46 14.46 16.37
CA VAL A 26 -4.38 14.27 15.40
C VAL A 26 -3.97 12.81 15.34
N GLU A 27 -4.07 12.23 14.17
CA GLU A 27 -3.80 10.83 13.96
C GLU A 27 -2.75 10.61 12.86
N LEU A 28 -2.15 9.43 12.86
CA LEU A 28 -1.29 8.98 11.79
C LEU A 28 -2.05 9.08 10.45
N PRO A 29 -1.42 9.55 9.37
CA PRO A 29 -2.10 9.58 8.08
C PRO A 29 -2.65 8.21 7.70
N LYS A 30 -3.84 8.20 7.10
CA LYS A 30 -4.52 6.95 6.76
C LYS A 30 -3.73 6.06 5.80
N SER A 31 -2.87 6.66 4.98
CA SER A 31 -2.04 5.89 4.05
C SER A 31 -0.88 5.18 4.75
N TRP A 32 -0.51 5.62 5.95
CA TRP A 32 0.53 4.97 6.73
C TRP A 32 -0.05 3.82 7.55
N SER A 33 0.82 2.93 8.01
CA SER A 33 0.43 1.84 8.91
C SER A 33 1.26 1.88 10.18
N SER A 34 0.66 1.38 11.25
CA SER A 34 1.32 1.19 12.52
C SER A 34 1.03 -0.23 12.98
N SER A 35 2.07 -0.97 13.33
CA SER A 35 1.96 -2.36 13.75
C SER A 35 3.10 -2.67 14.73
N PRO A 36 3.10 -3.86 15.35
CA PRO A 36 4.24 -4.24 16.19
C PRO A 36 5.57 -4.24 15.45
N GLU A 37 5.55 -4.35 14.13
CA GLU A 37 6.77 -4.32 13.33
C GLU A 37 7.31 -2.91 13.11
N GLY A 38 6.47 -1.89 13.27
CA GLY A 38 6.88 -0.51 13.10
C GLY A 38 5.84 0.34 12.39
N ILE A 39 6.25 1.57 12.12
CA ILE A 39 5.43 2.56 11.41
C ILE A 39 6.00 2.68 10.00
N PHE A 40 5.13 2.56 9.00
CA PHE A 40 5.57 2.58 7.60
C PHE A 40 4.72 3.53 6.77
N CYS A 41 5.39 4.33 5.93
CA CYS A 41 4.72 5.20 4.97
C CYS A 41 4.14 4.37 3.83
N LEU A 42 3.31 5.00 3.00
CA LEU A 42 2.64 4.29 1.91
C LEU A 42 3.63 3.65 0.93
N LEU A 43 4.68 4.36 0.57
CA LEU A 43 5.68 3.83 -0.36
C LEU A 43 6.32 2.56 0.20
N CYS A 44 6.72 2.58 1.47
CA CYS A 44 7.33 1.41 2.09
C CYS A 44 6.34 0.27 2.28
N ARG A 45 5.07 0.58 2.54
CA ARG A 45 4.03 -0.44 2.60
C ARG A 45 3.89 -1.17 1.26
N ARG A 46 3.93 -0.41 0.16
CA ARG A 46 3.88 -0.99 -1.20
C ARG A 46 5.07 -1.88 -1.46
N GLU A 47 6.27 -1.40 -1.13
CA GLU A 47 7.49 -2.17 -1.32
C GLU A 47 7.51 -3.44 -0.48
N ARG A 48 7.03 -3.37 0.74
CA ARG A 48 6.96 -4.55 1.61
C ARG A 48 5.99 -5.59 1.04
N ALA A 49 4.85 -5.14 0.49
CA ALA A 49 3.90 -6.05 -0.14
C ALA A 49 4.50 -6.72 -1.38
N ALA A 50 5.21 -5.95 -2.20
CA ALA A 50 5.88 -6.48 -3.38
C ALA A 50 6.98 -7.48 -2.99
N GLN A 51 7.76 -7.15 -1.97
CA GLN A 51 8.83 -8.03 -1.50
C GLN A 51 8.28 -9.33 -0.94
N ALA A 52 7.18 -9.27 -0.20
CA ALA A 52 6.53 -10.48 0.33
C ALA A 52 6.12 -11.43 -0.79
N ALA A 53 5.58 -10.87 -1.89
CA ALA A 53 5.20 -11.68 -3.04
C ALA A 53 6.42 -12.33 -3.70
N LEU A 54 7.53 -11.60 -3.79
CA LEU A 54 8.77 -12.13 -4.37
C LEU A 54 9.39 -13.19 -3.45
N ASP A 55 9.30 -13.00 -2.14
CA ASP A 55 9.82 -13.98 -1.18
C ASP A 55 9.03 -15.28 -1.22
N ALA A 56 7.76 -15.20 -1.57
CA ALA A 56 6.90 -16.39 -1.69
C ALA A 56 7.03 -17.08 -3.05
N ALA A 57 7.74 -16.46 -4.00
CA ALA A 57 7.89 -17.02 -5.33
C ALA A 57 8.82 -18.25 -5.33
N PRO A 58 8.64 -19.19 -6.29
CA PRO A 58 9.55 -20.32 -6.41
C PRO A 58 10.98 -19.85 -6.64
N ALA A 59 11.94 -20.61 -6.12
CA ALA A 59 13.36 -20.27 -6.24
C ALA A 59 13.83 -20.19 -7.69
N ASP A 60 13.21 -20.95 -8.59
CA ASP A 60 13.55 -20.98 -10.00
C ASP A 60 12.77 -19.98 -10.86
N CYS A 61 12.05 -19.07 -10.20
CA CYS A 61 11.26 -18.05 -10.89
C CYS A 61 12.19 -17.08 -11.64
N GLY A 62 11.95 -16.91 -12.93
CA GLY A 62 12.76 -16.04 -13.76
C GLY A 62 12.47 -14.56 -13.55
N LEU A 63 13.32 -13.71 -14.13
CA LEU A 63 13.20 -12.25 -13.96
C LEU A 63 11.86 -11.70 -14.45
N GLU A 64 11.38 -12.20 -15.59
CA GLU A 64 10.10 -11.77 -16.14
C GLU A 64 8.94 -12.12 -15.22
N ASP A 65 8.96 -13.33 -14.70
CA ASP A 65 7.91 -13.81 -13.81
C ASP A 65 7.94 -13.05 -12.49
N ARG A 66 9.14 -12.74 -11.98
CA ARG A 66 9.28 -11.94 -10.78
C ARG A 66 8.71 -10.53 -10.98
N ALA A 67 8.95 -9.93 -12.15
CA ALA A 67 8.40 -8.62 -12.47
C ALA A 67 6.87 -8.65 -12.51
N LYS A 68 6.28 -9.72 -13.05
CA LYS A 68 4.83 -9.89 -13.08
C LYS A 68 4.26 -10.05 -11.68
N LEU A 69 4.92 -10.82 -10.83
CA LEU A 69 4.50 -11.01 -9.44
C LEU A 69 4.54 -9.70 -8.68
N ARG A 70 5.59 -8.91 -8.89
CA ARG A 70 5.70 -7.60 -8.25
C ARG A 70 4.55 -6.68 -8.67
N ARG A 71 4.28 -6.61 -9.96
CA ARG A 71 3.20 -5.76 -10.47
C ARG A 71 1.84 -6.21 -9.94
N ALA A 72 1.60 -7.51 -9.93
CA ALA A 72 0.35 -8.06 -9.40
C ALA A 72 0.19 -7.74 -7.92
N ALA A 73 1.27 -7.85 -7.15
CA ALA A 73 1.25 -7.54 -5.72
C ALA A 73 0.91 -6.08 -5.46
N LEU A 74 1.45 -5.16 -6.27
CA LEU A 74 1.16 -3.74 -6.12
C LEU A 74 -0.30 -3.41 -6.44
N VAL A 75 -0.86 -4.05 -7.46
CA VAL A 75 -2.28 -3.89 -7.79
C VAL A 75 -3.15 -4.44 -6.66
N GLU A 76 -2.84 -5.62 -6.16
CA GLU A 76 -3.59 -6.21 -5.05
C GLU A 76 -3.52 -5.35 -3.80
N PHE A 77 -2.36 -4.77 -3.53
CA PHE A 77 -2.19 -3.87 -2.40
C PHE A 77 -3.18 -2.68 -2.50
N GLU A 78 -3.26 -2.06 -3.68
CA GLU A 78 -4.16 -0.93 -3.87
C GLU A 78 -5.63 -1.32 -3.81
N VAL A 79 -5.99 -2.49 -4.35
CA VAL A 79 -7.37 -2.99 -4.25
C VAL A 79 -7.77 -3.20 -2.80
N ARG A 80 -6.88 -3.80 -2.00
CA ARG A 80 -7.15 -4.00 -0.58
C ARG A 80 -7.26 -2.69 0.18
N ARG A 81 -6.43 -1.73 -0.17
CA ARG A 81 -6.41 -0.44 0.50
C ARG A 81 -7.63 0.42 0.14
N ARG A 82 -8.08 0.32 -1.10
CA ARG A 82 -9.17 1.15 -1.61
C ARG A 82 -10.20 0.33 -2.38
N PRO A 83 -10.85 -0.64 -1.72
CA PRO A 83 -11.77 -1.54 -2.43
C PRO A 83 -12.98 -0.84 -3.03
N ASN A 84 -13.33 0.34 -2.53
CA ASN A 84 -14.48 1.11 -3.02
C ASN A 84 -14.16 2.03 -4.18
N HIS A 85 -12.89 2.07 -4.61
CA HIS A 85 -12.52 2.86 -5.78
C HIS A 85 -12.73 2.05 -7.06
N GLY A 86 -13.07 2.74 -8.14
CA GLY A 86 -13.33 2.08 -9.42
C GLY A 86 -12.07 1.46 -10.02
N ASN A 87 -12.28 0.48 -10.89
CA ASN A 87 -11.17 -0.21 -11.53
C ASN A 87 -10.25 0.74 -12.31
N GLY A 88 -10.84 1.73 -13.01
CA GLY A 88 -10.05 2.72 -13.75
C GLY A 88 -9.18 3.58 -12.85
N GLU A 89 -9.71 3.97 -11.69
CA GLU A 89 -8.95 4.77 -10.73
C GLU A 89 -7.75 4.00 -10.17
N ILE A 90 -7.98 2.75 -9.81
CA ILE A 90 -6.92 1.91 -9.25
C ILE A 90 -5.87 1.63 -10.32
N ALA A 91 -6.30 1.30 -11.54
CA ALA A 91 -5.38 1.05 -12.65
C ALA A 91 -4.46 2.25 -12.88
N LYS A 92 -5.04 3.45 -12.87
CA LYS A 92 -4.28 4.67 -13.08
C LYS A 92 -3.27 4.91 -11.96
N ALA A 93 -3.69 4.70 -10.72
CA ALA A 93 -2.82 4.89 -9.56
C ALA A 93 -1.65 3.91 -9.55
N CYS A 94 -1.86 2.69 -10.04
CA CYS A 94 -0.82 1.65 -10.08
C CYS A 94 -0.02 1.64 -11.39
N ARG A 95 -0.38 2.50 -12.35
CA ARG A 95 0.18 2.48 -13.70
C ARG A 95 0.00 1.10 -14.31
N SER A 96 -1.21 0.56 -14.18
CA SER A 96 -1.54 -0.77 -14.63
C SER A 96 -2.78 -0.71 -15.53
N SER A 97 -3.26 -1.87 -15.99
CA SER A 97 -4.46 -1.93 -16.83
C SER A 97 -5.70 -2.23 -16.00
N VAL A 98 -6.85 -1.87 -16.54
CA VAL A 98 -8.12 -2.22 -15.92
C VAL A 98 -8.26 -3.74 -15.81
N ALA A 99 -7.80 -4.47 -16.84
CA ALA A 99 -7.83 -5.93 -16.83
C ALA A 99 -7.03 -6.50 -15.64
N ALA A 100 -5.88 -5.90 -15.33
CA ALA A 100 -5.07 -6.35 -14.19
C ALA A 100 -5.80 -6.11 -12.86
N VAL A 101 -6.54 -5.00 -12.74
CA VAL A 101 -7.31 -4.71 -11.54
C VAL A 101 -8.46 -5.71 -11.40
N ILE A 102 -9.16 -6.01 -12.49
CA ILE A 102 -10.24 -6.98 -12.49
C ILE A 102 -9.72 -8.37 -12.05
N ALA A 103 -8.57 -8.78 -12.59
CA ALA A 103 -7.95 -10.03 -12.21
C ALA A 103 -7.58 -10.06 -10.72
N ALA A 104 -7.03 -8.96 -10.21
CA ALA A 104 -6.69 -8.86 -8.79
C ALA A 104 -7.93 -8.97 -7.92
N ARG A 105 -9.03 -8.32 -8.29
CA ARG A 105 -10.28 -8.41 -7.53
C ARG A 105 -10.80 -9.84 -7.48
N LYS A 106 -10.68 -10.57 -8.59
CA LYS A 106 -11.10 -11.97 -8.62
C LYS A 106 -10.26 -12.82 -7.66
N ARG A 107 -8.95 -12.63 -7.67
CA ARG A 107 -8.06 -13.37 -6.75
C ARG A 107 -8.38 -13.07 -5.29
N LEU A 108 -8.68 -11.81 -4.99
CA LEU A 108 -8.96 -11.35 -3.62
C LEU A 108 -10.42 -11.52 -3.22
N LYS A 109 -11.29 -11.85 -4.16
CA LYS A 109 -12.74 -11.94 -3.94
C LYS A 109 -13.32 -10.62 -3.43
N LEU A 110 -12.84 -9.52 -3.98
CA LEU A 110 -13.30 -8.17 -3.65
C LEU A 110 -13.93 -7.55 -4.89
N PRO A 111 -15.26 -7.65 -5.03
CA PRO A 111 -15.94 -7.17 -6.23
C PRO A 111 -15.77 -5.66 -6.42
N ALA A 112 -15.86 -5.21 -7.66
CA ALA A 112 -15.79 -3.80 -7.98
C ALA A 112 -17.03 -3.08 -7.42
N PRO A 113 -16.91 -1.81 -7.06
CA PRO A 113 -18.06 -1.01 -6.66
C PRO A 113 -18.97 -0.79 -7.85
N ASN A 114 -20.25 -0.67 -7.59
CA ASN A 114 -21.23 -0.38 -8.62
C ASN A 114 -21.20 1.09 -8.99
#